data_75f271a6d1caae7202c0620e9721fde2
#
_entry.id   75f271a6d1caae7202c0620e9721fde2
#
_cell.length_a   1.000
_cell.length_b   1.000
_cell.length_c   1.000
_cell.angle_alpha   90.00
_cell.angle_beta   90.00
_cell.angle_gamma   90.00
#
_symmetry.space_group_name_H-M   'P 1'
#
loop_
_entity.id
_entity.type
_entity.pdbx_description
1 polymer ?
#
loop_
_entity_poly.entity_id
_entity_poly.type
_entity_poly.pdbx_seq_one_letter_code
_entity_poly.pdbx_strand_id
1 'polypeptide(L)'
;LLNFEEHDVILPMTVLEELDSLKSGKQAVAADCRQAIRNIDKLLGDASPKDIEKGVPIVRAKKAKPLGTLSILMSTGHAGNHSLPEHLNDNKIINTLAELQSRFKSRDIILVSKDINMRLKARGFGVEAQDYHNDQLLDDIDLLPKGYHEFPNSFWDKIQKVETVQREAVTEHLLKREGELAKLNINEFVIDQQGFIGKVVDVDEDTLVLQDMHHQDLMDEEVWGLVPRDIYQAMALNLLLDPEVHLVNLTGSAGSGKTILALAACIEMTVASKAYNRIIATRSTQGLDEDIGFLPGTE
;
A
#
# COMPACT_ATOMS: atom_id res chain seq x y z
N LEU A 1 -14.56 7.29 2.03
CA LEU A 1 -15.36 8.36 2.64
C LEU A 1 -14.65 9.01 3.83
N LEU A 2 -14.07 8.25 4.75
CA LEU A 2 -13.42 8.78 5.96
C LEU A 2 -12.12 9.57 5.71
N ASN A 3 -11.59 9.56 4.50
CA ASN A 3 -10.34 10.24 4.13
C ASN A 3 -10.57 11.63 3.52
N PHE A 4 -11.83 12.06 3.40
CA PHE A 4 -12.14 13.40 2.86
C PHE A 4 -12.18 14.50 3.92
N GLU A 5 -11.74 14.18 5.14
CA GLU A 5 -11.56 15.13 6.26
C GLU A 5 -12.73 16.11 6.42
N GLU A 6 -12.47 17.44 6.28
CA GLU A 6 -13.47 18.49 6.46
C GLU A 6 -14.38 18.72 5.24
N HIS A 7 -14.24 17.95 4.16
CA HIS A 7 -15.04 18.12 2.96
C HIS A 7 -16.43 17.52 3.07
N ASP A 8 -17.42 18.16 2.42
CA ASP A 8 -18.76 17.62 2.27
C ASP A 8 -18.77 16.61 1.12
N VAL A 9 -19.02 15.36 1.43
CA VAL A 9 -19.05 14.25 0.48
C VAL A 9 -20.49 14.06 0.00
N ILE A 10 -20.70 14.15 -1.32
CA ILE A 10 -21.99 13.92 -1.96
C ILE A 10 -21.92 12.61 -2.73
N LEU A 11 -22.79 11.68 -2.41
CA LEU A 11 -22.92 10.41 -3.09
C LEU A 11 -24.14 10.42 -4.01
N PRO A 12 -23.99 10.44 -5.34
CA PRO A 12 -25.12 10.33 -6.25
C PRO A 12 -25.86 9.00 -6.07
N MET A 13 -27.19 9.00 -6.16
CA MET A 13 -27.99 7.77 -6.07
C MET A 13 -27.56 6.72 -7.10
N THR A 14 -27.17 7.16 -8.30
CA THR A 14 -26.65 6.29 -9.36
C THR A 14 -25.48 5.40 -8.88
N VAL A 15 -24.59 5.93 -8.03
CA VAL A 15 -23.48 5.15 -7.48
C VAL A 15 -23.99 4.06 -6.53
N LEU A 16 -25.03 4.33 -5.74
CA LEU A 16 -25.64 3.32 -4.88
C LEU A 16 -26.35 2.23 -5.69
N GLU A 17 -27.01 2.60 -6.79
CA GLU A 17 -27.64 1.67 -7.73
C GLU A 17 -26.60 0.75 -8.38
N GLU A 18 -25.44 1.28 -8.76
CA GLU A 18 -24.32 0.49 -9.28
C GLU A 18 -23.76 -0.49 -8.23
N LEU A 19 -23.50 -0.02 -7.02
CA LEU A 19 -23.08 -0.89 -5.92
C LEU A 19 -24.12 -1.99 -5.65
N ASP A 20 -25.40 -1.67 -5.73
CA ASP A 20 -26.48 -2.63 -5.55
C ASP A 20 -26.52 -3.69 -6.66
N SER A 21 -26.31 -3.30 -7.90
CA SER A 21 -26.25 -4.23 -9.04
C SER A 21 -25.07 -5.19 -8.94
N LEU A 22 -23.91 -4.70 -8.49
CA LEU A 22 -22.68 -5.48 -8.37
C LEU A 22 -22.65 -6.40 -7.15
N LYS A 23 -23.41 -6.10 -6.07
CA LYS A 23 -23.44 -6.92 -4.85
C LYS A 23 -23.95 -8.34 -5.06
N SER A 24 -24.72 -8.59 -6.11
CA SER A 24 -25.36 -9.86 -6.44
C SER A 24 -24.47 -10.81 -7.24
N GLY A 25 -23.29 -10.36 -7.68
CA GLY A 25 -22.32 -11.16 -8.42
C GLY A 25 -21.61 -12.21 -7.55
N LYS A 26 -21.02 -13.22 -8.21
CA LYS A 26 -20.19 -14.25 -7.54
C LYS A 26 -18.71 -13.84 -7.42
N GLN A 27 -18.30 -12.70 -7.93
CA GLN A 27 -16.94 -12.22 -7.98
C GLN A 27 -16.51 -11.58 -6.64
N ALA A 28 -15.20 -11.44 -6.42
CA ALA A 28 -14.62 -10.79 -5.24
C ALA A 28 -15.18 -9.37 -5.02
N VAL A 29 -15.40 -8.62 -6.12
CA VAL A 29 -16.00 -7.28 -6.13
C VAL A 29 -17.36 -7.24 -5.41
N ALA A 30 -18.15 -8.30 -5.46
CA ALA A 30 -19.45 -8.34 -4.78
C ALA A 30 -19.33 -8.29 -3.24
N ALA A 31 -18.25 -8.83 -2.68
CA ALA A 31 -17.96 -8.73 -1.24
C ALA A 31 -17.62 -7.29 -0.86
N ASP A 32 -16.79 -6.62 -1.64
CA ASP A 32 -16.39 -5.24 -1.43
C ASP A 32 -17.57 -4.28 -1.58
N CYS A 33 -18.43 -4.49 -2.58
CA CYS A 33 -19.67 -3.73 -2.75
C CYS A 33 -20.59 -3.87 -1.53
N ARG A 34 -20.80 -5.09 -1.03
CA ARG A 34 -21.58 -5.34 0.20
C ARG A 34 -20.95 -4.63 1.41
N GLN A 35 -19.62 -4.64 1.52
CA GLN A 35 -18.94 -3.95 2.62
C GLN A 35 -19.05 -2.43 2.49
N ALA A 36 -18.93 -1.88 1.28
CA ALA A 36 -19.12 -0.45 1.00
C ALA A 36 -20.53 0.00 1.40
N ILE A 37 -21.57 -0.74 0.98
CA ILE A 37 -22.97 -0.44 1.32
C ILE A 37 -23.16 -0.46 2.85
N ARG A 38 -22.65 -1.48 3.56
CA ARG A 38 -22.73 -1.54 5.03
C ARG A 38 -22.02 -0.36 5.72
N ASN A 39 -20.88 0.08 5.18
CA ASN A 39 -20.16 1.22 5.73
C ASN A 39 -20.95 2.53 5.54
N ILE A 40 -21.60 2.71 4.39
CA ILE A 40 -22.48 3.86 4.12
C ILE A 40 -23.67 3.83 5.07
N ASP A 41 -24.36 2.71 5.17
CA ASP A 41 -25.49 2.49 6.08
C ASP A 41 -25.14 2.81 7.54
N LYS A 42 -23.97 2.31 7.99
CA LYS A 42 -23.45 2.60 9.33
C LYS A 42 -23.14 4.08 9.56
N LEU A 43 -22.67 4.80 8.54
CA LEU A 43 -22.40 6.24 8.65
C LEU A 43 -23.69 7.06 8.69
N LEU A 44 -24.72 6.66 7.95
CA LEU A 44 -26.01 7.32 7.94
C LEU A 44 -26.82 7.03 9.20
N GLY A 45 -26.70 5.82 9.77
CA GLY A 45 -27.42 5.40 10.96
C GLY A 45 -28.92 5.60 10.86
N ASP A 46 -29.53 6.15 11.90
CA ASP A 46 -30.97 6.44 11.97
C ASP A 46 -31.34 7.85 11.47
N ALA A 47 -30.52 8.47 10.61
CA ALA A 47 -30.74 9.82 10.11
C ALA A 47 -32.04 9.90 9.29
N SER A 48 -32.80 10.97 9.47
CA SER A 48 -34.01 11.19 8.69
C SER A 48 -33.69 11.50 7.21
N PRO A 49 -34.62 11.29 6.26
CA PRO A 49 -34.40 11.65 4.86
C PRO A 49 -33.94 13.10 4.66
N LYS A 50 -34.46 14.03 5.46
CA LYS A 50 -34.04 15.44 5.42
C LYS A 50 -32.63 15.67 5.92
N ASP A 51 -32.18 14.88 6.91
CA ASP A 51 -30.82 14.97 7.43
C ASP A 51 -29.83 14.36 6.43
N ILE A 52 -30.20 13.27 5.78
CA ILE A 52 -29.38 12.67 4.69
C ILE A 52 -29.20 13.62 3.53
N GLU A 53 -30.24 14.33 3.13
CA GLU A 53 -30.15 15.35 2.07
C GLU A 53 -29.29 16.53 2.47
N LYS A 54 -29.35 16.97 3.74
CA LYS A 54 -28.53 18.07 4.25
C LYS A 54 -27.08 17.70 4.52
N GLY A 55 -26.80 16.44 4.72
CA GLY A 55 -25.51 15.88 5.06
C GLY A 55 -25.39 15.47 6.53
N VAL A 56 -25.12 14.17 6.74
CA VAL A 56 -24.89 13.57 8.06
C VAL A 56 -23.42 13.75 8.43
N PRO A 57 -23.07 14.24 9.62
CA PRO A 57 -21.68 14.43 10.02
C PRO A 57 -20.89 13.13 10.04
N ILE A 58 -19.70 13.11 9.43
CA ILE A 58 -18.79 11.97 9.44
C ILE A 58 -17.95 12.03 10.72
N VAL A 59 -18.04 10.99 11.56
CA VAL A 59 -17.31 10.90 12.83
C VAL A 59 -16.49 9.61 12.87
N ARG A 60 -15.18 9.69 13.07
CA ARG A 60 -14.29 8.52 13.18
C ARG A 60 -14.39 7.79 14.51
N ALA A 61 -14.67 8.50 15.60
CA ALA A 61 -14.82 7.93 16.94
C ALA A 61 -15.85 8.72 17.75
N LYS A 62 -16.48 8.08 18.73
CA LYS A 62 -17.59 8.64 19.54
C LYS A 62 -17.32 10.00 20.23
N LYS A 63 -16.05 10.43 20.32
CA LYS A 63 -15.64 11.71 20.94
C LYS A 63 -14.81 12.59 20.01
N ALA A 64 -14.64 12.22 18.74
CA ALA A 64 -13.89 13.03 17.77
C ALA A 64 -14.76 14.19 17.26
N LYS A 65 -14.11 15.30 16.87
CA LYS A 65 -14.81 16.34 16.12
C LYS A 65 -15.35 15.75 14.81
N PRO A 66 -16.54 16.16 14.36
CA PRO A 66 -17.03 15.78 13.05
C PRO A 66 -16.02 16.23 11.98
N LEU A 67 -15.78 15.35 11.01
CA LEU A 67 -14.99 15.67 9.83
C LEU A 67 -15.81 16.57 8.89
N GLY A 68 -16.18 16.14 7.73
CA GLY A 68 -17.18 16.80 6.90
C GLY A 68 -18.54 16.13 7.04
N THR A 69 -19.35 16.21 6.01
CA THR A 69 -20.68 15.58 5.99
C THR A 69 -20.78 14.57 4.85
N LEU A 70 -21.65 13.57 4.99
CA LEU A 70 -22.06 12.66 3.93
C LEU A 70 -23.52 12.91 3.59
N SER A 71 -23.79 13.21 2.33
CA SER A 71 -25.15 13.35 1.79
C SER A 71 -25.37 12.41 0.60
N ILE A 72 -26.63 11.99 0.41
CA ILE A 72 -27.05 11.25 -0.78
C ILE A 72 -27.89 12.18 -1.62
N LEU A 73 -27.51 12.34 -2.89
CA LEU A 73 -28.23 13.17 -3.83
C LEU A 73 -29.09 12.31 -4.72
N MET A 74 -30.40 12.54 -4.64
CA MET A 74 -31.39 12.00 -5.58
C MET A 74 -31.30 12.78 -6.89
N SER A 75 -31.27 12.09 -8.03
CA SER A 75 -31.33 12.76 -9.33
C SER A 75 -32.64 13.56 -9.42
N THR A 76 -32.54 14.85 -9.64
CA THR A 76 -33.72 15.75 -9.69
C THR A 76 -34.38 15.82 -11.05
N GLY A 77 -33.82 15.13 -12.07
CA GLY A 77 -34.45 15.01 -13.40
C GLY A 77 -34.55 16.32 -14.19
N HIS A 78 -33.87 17.37 -13.80
CA HIS A 78 -33.87 18.65 -14.54
C HIS A 78 -32.73 18.67 -15.55
N ALA A 79 -33.02 18.26 -16.79
CA ALA A 79 -32.10 18.44 -17.90
C ALA A 79 -31.97 19.93 -18.25
N GLY A 80 -30.86 20.54 -17.91
CA GLY A 80 -30.47 21.85 -18.44
C GLY A 80 -30.21 21.78 -19.95
N ASN A 81 -30.11 22.93 -20.62
CA ASN A 81 -29.92 23.03 -22.08
C ASN A 81 -28.64 22.35 -22.63
N HIS A 82 -27.76 21.82 -21.79
CA HIS A 82 -26.55 21.10 -22.12
C HIS A 82 -26.43 19.86 -21.22
N SER A 83 -27.29 18.86 -21.38
CA SER A 83 -27.18 17.58 -20.66
C SER A 83 -26.67 16.47 -21.57
N LEU A 84 -25.85 15.57 -21.00
CA LEU A 84 -25.46 14.33 -21.66
C LEU A 84 -26.66 13.35 -21.68
N PRO A 85 -26.72 12.43 -22.68
CA PRO A 85 -27.74 11.39 -22.72
C PRO A 85 -27.76 10.55 -21.44
N GLU A 86 -28.90 10.43 -20.77
CA GLU A 86 -29.03 9.79 -19.43
C GLU A 86 -29.09 8.25 -19.46
N HIS A 87 -28.91 7.62 -20.63
CA HIS A 87 -28.88 6.15 -20.71
C HIS A 87 -27.61 5.54 -20.15
N LEU A 88 -26.56 6.35 -19.90
CA LEU A 88 -25.30 5.95 -19.26
C LEU A 88 -25.21 6.53 -17.86
N ASN A 89 -24.83 5.71 -16.90
CA ASN A 89 -24.70 6.14 -15.50
C ASN A 89 -23.67 7.24 -15.29
N ASP A 90 -22.52 7.16 -15.97
CA ASP A 90 -21.51 8.24 -15.97
C ASP A 90 -22.14 9.60 -16.36
N ASN A 91 -22.95 9.59 -17.39
CA ASN A 91 -23.58 10.82 -17.89
C ASN A 91 -24.58 11.41 -16.88
N LYS A 92 -25.31 10.55 -16.16
CA LYS A 92 -26.18 10.99 -15.06
C LYS A 92 -25.39 11.66 -13.95
N ILE A 93 -24.24 11.07 -13.57
CA ILE A 93 -23.38 11.64 -12.55
C ILE A 93 -22.83 12.99 -13.00
N ILE A 94 -22.36 13.12 -14.26
CA ILE A 94 -21.82 14.39 -14.79
C ILE A 94 -22.89 15.46 -14.86
N ASN A 95 -24.11 15.11 -15.33
CA ASN A 95 -25.25 16.04 -15.36
C ASN A 95 -25.59 16.55 -13.96
N THR A 96 -25.59 15.65 -12.97
CA THR A 96 -25.80 15.97 -11.55
C THR A 96 -24.73 16.93 -11.01
N LEU A 97 -23.46 16.72 -11.37
CA LEU A 97 -22.37 17.62 -10.98
C LEU A 97 -22.49 19.00 -11.59
N ALA A 98 -22.87 19.10 -12.88
CA ALA A 98 -23.10 20.38 -13.55
C ALA A 98 -24.25 21.14 -12.90
N GLU A 99 -25.31 20.45 -12.49
CA GLU A 99 -26.43 21.03 -11.75
C GLU A 99 -25.98 21.55 -10.38
N LEU A 100 -25.22 20.75 -9.62
CA LEU A 100 -24.65 21.15 -8.32
C LEU A 100 -23.76 22.40 -8.46
N GLN A 101 -22.92 22.46 -9.49
CA GLN A 101 -22.04 23.59 -9.75
C GLN A 101 -22.87 24.87 -10.07
N SER A 102 -23.94 24.74 -10.80
CA SER A 102 -24.84 25.87 -11.07
C SER A 102 -25.58 26.35 -9.84
N ARG A 103 -25.95 25.45 -8.94
CA ARG A 103 -26.71 25.69 -7.70
C ARG A 103 -25.83 26.27 -6.59
N PHE A 104 -24.57 25.80 -6.46
CA PHE A 104 -23.65 26.16 -5.39
C PHE A 104 -22.46 26.99 -5.91
N LYS A 105 -22.70 28.18 -6.43
CA LYS A 105 -21.69 29.07 -7.03
C LYS A 105 -20.55 29.50 -6.09
N SER A 106 -20.73 29.36 -4.77
CA SER A 106 -19.73 29.72 -3.74
C SER A 106 -18.93 28.53 -3.24
N ARG A 107 -19.12 27.34 -3.79
CA ARG A 107 -18.43 26.11 -3.40
C ARG A 107 -17.75 25.48 -4.61
N ASP A 108 -16.57 24.93 -4.38
CA ASP A 108 -15.88 24.14 -5.40
C ASP A 108 -16.50 22.75 -5.43
N ILE A 109 -17.02 22.35 -6.58
CA ILE A 109 -17.59 21.03 -6.82
C ILE A 109 -16.57 20.22 -7.60
N ILE A 110 -16.06 19.16 -6.99
CA ILE A 110 -15.00 18.33 -7.55
C ILE A 110 -15.49 16.90 -7.70
N LEU A 111 -15.35 16.32 -8.88
CA LEU A 111 -15.54 14.88 -9.10
C LEU A 111 -14.29 14.14 -8.65
N VAL A 112 -14.43 13.22 -7.72
CA VAL A 112 -13.35 12.26 -7.36
C VAL A 112 -13.72 10.89 -7.92
N SER A 113 -12.94 10.39 -8.87
CA SER A 113 -13.17 9.10 -9.51
C SER A 113 -11.88 8.46 -9.98
N LYS A 114 -11.77 7.13 -9.87
CA LYS A 114 -10.70 6.33 -10.47
C LYS A 114 -10.85 6.17 -11.98
N ASP A 115 -12.08 6.30 -12.50
CA ASP A 115 -12.34 6.17 -13.93
C ASP A 115 -11.81 7.38 -14.70
N ILE A 116 -10.81 7.13 -15.53
CA ILE A 116 -10.15 8.15 -16.37
C ILE A 116 -11.15 8.76 -17.37
N ASN A 117 -12.02 7.93 -17.97
CA ASN A 117 -12.98 8.40 -18.96
C ASN A 117 -14.02 9.32 -18.32
N MET A 118 -14.49 8.96 -17.11
CA MET A 118 -15.40 9.79 -16.34
C MET A 118 -14.75 11.15 -15.99
N ARG A 119 -13.48 11.16 -15.55
CA ARG A 119 -12.74 12.41 -15.28
C ARG A 119 -12.58 13.27 -16.53
N LEU A 120 -12.25 12.67 -17.68
CA LEU A 120 -12.12 13.40 -18.94
C LEU A 120 -13.46 14.00 -19.40
N LYS A 121 -14.56 13.24 -19.29
CA LYS A 121 -15.91 13.75 -19.59
C LYS A 121 -16.28 14.92 -18.67
N ALA A 122 -16.05 14.81 -17.36
CA ALA A 122 -16.33 15.87 -16.39
C ALA A 122 -15.56 17.16 -16.72
N ARG A 123 -14.27 17.06 -17.02
CA ARG A 123 -13.44 18.21 -17.45
C ARG A 123 -13.95 18.84 -18.74
N GLY A 124 -14.40 18.02 -19.70
CA GLY A 124 -15.02 18.49 -20.94
C GLY A 124 -16.31 19.27 -20.70
N PHE A 125 -16.99 19.02 -19.60
CA PHE A 125 -18.20 19.74 -19.15
C PHE A 125 -17.91 20.92 -18.21
N GLY A 126 -16.62 21.25 -18.00
CA GLY A 126 -16.22 22.35 -17.12
C GLY A 126 -16.32 22.04 -15.61
N VAL A 127 -16.44 20.76 -15.25
CA VAL A 127 -16.42 20.29 -13.87
C VAL A 127 -14.99 19.85 -13.52
N GLU A 128 -14.45 20.34 -12.40
CA GLU A 128 -13.16 19.88 -11.89
C GLU A 128 -13.24 18.39 -11.53
N ALA A 129 -12.21 17.63 -11.92
CA ALA A 129 -12.14 16.20 -11.66
C ALA A 129 -10.74 15.77 -11.23
N GLN A 130 -10.68 15.02 -10.16
CA GLN A 130 -9.46 14.55 -9.53
C GLN A 130 -9.44 13.02 -9.39
N ASP A 131 -8.26 12.43 -9.38
CA ASP A 131 -8.07 11.03 -9.04
C ASP A 131 -8.10 10.85 -7.51
N TYR A 132 -8.49 9.66 -7.06
CA TYR A 132 -8.41 9.31 -5.65
C TYR A 132 -7.02 8.70 -5.36
N HIS A 133 -6.14 9.48 -4.74
CA HIS A 133 -4.75 9.09 -4.50
C HIS A 133 -4.51 8.37 -3.16
N ASN A 134 -5.43 8.44 -2.20
CA ASN A 134 -5.22 7.90 -0.85
C ASN A 134 -5.22 6.37 -0.73
N ASP A 135 -5.47 5.63 -1.80
CA ASP A 135 -5.38 4.17 -1.85
C ASP A 135 -4.11 3.67 -2.55
N GLN A 136 -3.39 4.56 -3.21
CA GLN A 136 -2.08 4.28 -3.77
C GLN A 136 -1.03 4.70 -2.74
N LEU A 137 -0.55 3.73 -1.95
CA LEU A 137 0.58 3.97 -1.05
C LEU A 137 1.88 4.20 -1.84
N LEU A 138 1.98 3.62 -3.06
CA LEU A 138 3.13 3.78 -3.96
C LEU A 138 2.66 3.52 -5.40
N ASP A 139 2.89 4.48 -6.29
CA ASP A 139 2.60 4.35 -7.72
C ASP A 139 3.63 3.48 -8.45
N ASP A 140 4.80 3.29 -7.84
CA ASP A 140 5.91 2.55 -8.43
C ASP A 140 6.63 1.73 -7.35
N ILE A 141 6.76 0.42 -7.57
CA ILE A 141 7.50 -0.50 -6.70
C ILE A 141 8.97 -0.13 -6.65
N ASP A 142 9.51 0.49 -7.72
CA ASP A 142 10.91 0.91 -7.80
C ASP A 142 11.22 2.10 -6.87
N LEU A 143 10.20 2.79 -6.34
CA LEU A 143 10.36 3.83 -5.31
C LEU A 143 10.47 3.27 -3.89
N LEU A 144 10.22 1.97 -3.69
CA LEU A 144 10.44 1.32 -2.39
C LEU A 144 11.93 1.25 -2.07
N PRO A 145 12.32 1.49 -0.81
CA PRO A 145 13.68 1.22 -0.37
C PRO A 145 14.03 -0.24 -0.67
N LYS A 146 15.19 -0.46 -1.28
CA LYS A 146 15.66 -1.79 -1.66
C LYS A 146 16.09 -2.65 -0.46
N GLY A 147 16.22 -2.03 0.72
CA GLY A 147 16.75 -2.68 1.92
C GLY A 147 18.26 -2.86 1.90
N TYR A 148 18.95 -2.34 0.86
CA TYR A 148 20.41 -2.36 0.76
C TYR A 148 20.93 -1.17 -0.03
N HIS A 149 22.20 -0.82 0.22
CA HIS A 149 22.95 0.21 -0.49
C HIS A 149 24.22 -0.37 -1.08
N GLU A 150 24.44 -0.15 -2.37
CA GLU A 150 25.61 -0.62 -3.11
C GLU A 150 26.65 0.49 -3.22
N PHE A 151 27.88 0.18 -2.82
CA PHE A 151 29.02 1.07 -2.96
C PHE A 151 29.89 0.60 -4.13
N PRO A 152 30.16 1.48 -5.13
CA PRO A 152 30.89 1.09 -6.35
C PRO A 152 32.38 0.79 -6.15
N ASN A 153 32.93 1.14 -5.00
CA ASN A 153 34.31 0.86 -4.57
C ASN A 153 34.28 0.24 -3.18
N SER A 154 35.44 0.12 -2.52
CA SER A 154 35.43 -0.28 -1.12
C SER A 154 34.58 0.67 -0.28
N PHE A 155 33.71 0.11 0.52
CA PHE A 155 32.94 0.85 1.52
C PHE A 155 33.86 1.67 2.44
N TRP A 156 34.98 1.09 2.82
CA TRP A 156 35.95 1.64 3.75
C TRP A 156 36.72 2.85 3.22
N ASP A 157 36.82 3.01 1.90
CA ASP A 157 37.50 4.16 1.28
C ASP A 157 36.88 5.51 1.66
N LYS A 158 35.59 5.51 1.99
CA LYS A 158 34.84 6.72 2.35
C LYS A 158 34.78 6.96 3.88
N ILE A 159 35.26 6.02 4.67
CA ILE A 159 35.16 6.08 6.14
C ILE A 159 36.42 6.71 6.73
N GLN A 160 36.27 7.88 7.35
CA GLN A 160 37.39 8.60 7.95
C GLN A 160 37.73 8.09 9.36
N LYS A 161 36.71 7.69 10.12
CA LYS A 161 36.88 7.17 11.49
C LYS A 161 35.92 6.03 11.71
N VAL A 162 36.45 4.95 12.26
CA VAL A 162 35.67 3.78 12.65
C VAL A 162 36.19 3.31 14.01
N GLU A 163 35.29 2.99 14.91
CA GLU A 163 35.57 2.29 16.13
C GLU A 163 35.03 0.86 15.97
N THR A 164 35.92 -0.11 16.03
CA THR A 164 35.58 -1.53 15.85
C THR A 164 35.54 -2.22 17.19
N VAL A 165 34.45 -2.87 17.48
CA VAL A 165 34.25 -3.68 18.68
C VAL A 165 33.97 -5.11 18.24
N GLN A 166 34.81 -6.03 18.77
CA GLN A 166 34.58 -7.44 18.53
C GLN A 166 33.98 -8.08 19.79
N ARG A 167 32.82 -8.70 19.64
CA ARG A 167 32.12 -9.40 20.71
C ARG A 167 31.86 -10.84 20.28
N GLU A 168 32.56 -11.78 20.91
CA GLU A 168 32.49 -13.22 20.57
C GLU A 168 32.76 -13.46 19.08
N ALA A 169 31.73 -13.82 18.31
CA ALA A 169 31.81 -14.08 16.87
C ALA A 169 31.33 -12.89 16.03
N VAL A 170 30.88 -11.76 16.63
CA VAL A 170 30.31 -10.63 15.96
C VAL A 170 31.28 -9.46 15.97
N THR A 171 31.52 -8.89 14.79
CA THR A 171 32.29 -7.65 14.61
C THR A 171 31.37 -6.51 14.32
N GLU A 172 31.37 -5.47 15.15
CA GLU A 172 30.58 -4.27 15.01
C GLU A 172 31.47 -3.06 14.75
N HIS A 173 31.02 -2.20 13.86
CA HIS A 173 31.69 -0.97 13.48
C HIS A 173 30.81 0.22 13.84
N LEU A 174 31.27 1.03 14.79
CA LEU A 174 30.62 2.31 15.11
C LEU A 174 31.15 3.38 14.15
N LEU A 175 30.24 3.96 13.39
CA LEU A 175 30.50 4.93 12.33
C LEU A 175 29.77 6.24 12.60
N LYS A 176 30.33 7.35 12.10
CA LYS A 176 29.62 8.63 12.12
C LYS A 176 28.56 8.65 11.03
N ARG A 177 27.36 9.07 11.40
CA ARG A 177 26.19 9.14 10.50
C ARG A 177 26.23 10.42 9.65
N GLU A 178 27.07 10.44 8.60
CA GLU A 178 27.21 11.58 7.70
C GLU A 178 27.22 11.17 6.21
N GLY A 179 26.92 12.11 5.32
CA GLY A 179 26.90 11.87 3.88
C GLY A 179 25.90 10.80 3.45
N GLU A 180 26.39 9.76 2.76
CA GLU A 180 25.59 8.62 2.32
C GLU A 180 25.11 7.76 3.49
N LEU A 181 25.91 7.68 4.59
CA LEU A 181 25.55 6.93 5.78
C LEU A 181 24.38 7.53 6.55
N ALA A 182 24.11 8.83 6.37
CA ALA A 182 22.97 9.49 7.00
C ALA A 182 21.61 8.98 6.48
N LYS A 183 21.59 8.33 5.31
CA LYS A 183 20.38 7.77 4.69
C LYS A 183 20.08 6.34 5.11
N LEU A 184 21.02 5.68 5.77
CA LEU A 184 20.87 4.30 6.19
C LEU A 184 19.93 4.18 7.38
N ASN A 185 19.11 3.13 7.37
CA ASN A 185 18.18 2.80 8.42
C ASN A 185 18.51 1.43 9.03
N ILE A 186 17.96 1.17 10.20
CA ILE A 186 18.10 -0.14 10.87
C ILE A 186 17.58 -1.24 9.93
N ASN A 187 18.30 -2.37 9.91
CA ASN A 187 18.05 -3.55 9.07
C ASN A 187 18.34 -3.36 7.57
N GLU A 188 18.89 -2.23 7.15
CA GLU A 188 19.43 -2.11 5.79
C GLU A 188 20.83 -2.69 5.71
N PHE A 189 21.17 -3.20 4.53
CA PHE A 189 22.49 -3.75 4.25
C PHE A 189 23.34 -2.77 3.43
N VAL A 190 24.64 -2.85 3.65
CA VAL A 190 25.65 -2.18 2.85
C VAL A 190 26.46 -3.27 2.14
N ILE A 191 26.62 -3.13 0.83
CA ILE A 191 27.37 -4.07 -0.01
C ILE A 191 28.39 -3.27 -0.82
N ASP A 192 29.61 -3.78 -0.96
CA ASP A 192 30.59 -3.20 -1.85
C ASP A 192 31.09 -4.19 -2.92
N GLN A 193 31.85 -3.68 -3.88
CA GLN A 193 32.41 -4.50 -4.96
C GLN A 193 33.58 -5.37 -4.51
N GLN A 194 34.10 -5.17 -3.31
CA GLN A 194 35.21 -5.96 -2.74
C GLN A 194 34.71 -7.12 -1.87
N GLY A 195 33.38 -7.28 -1.74
CA GLY A 195 32.76 -8.39 -1.05
C GLY A 195 32.46 -8.09 0.42
N PHE A 196 32.58 -6.83 0.86
CA PHE A 196 32.11 -6.44 2.19
C PHE A 196 30.60 -6.40 2.24
N ILE A 197 30.02 -6.94 3.29
CA ILE A 197 28.59 -6.89 3.59
C ILE A 197 28.44 -6.49 5.05
N GLY A 198 27.72 -5.40 5.29
CA GLY A 198 27.39 -4.94 6.63
C GLY A 198 25.89 -4.81 6.81
N LYS A 199 25.35 -5.20 7.97
CA LYS A 199 23.96 -4.95 8.38
C LYS A 199 23.93 -3.80 9.37
N VAL A 200 23.08 -2.81 9.15
CA VAL A 200 22.84 -1.74 10.11
C VAL A 200 22.02 -2.29 11.26
N VAL A 201 22.59 -2.35 12.44
CA VAL A 201 21.92 -2.92 13.63
C VAL A 201 21.46 -1.88 14.63
N ASP A 202 22.05 -0.67 14.59
CA ASP A 202 21.61 0.44 15.43
C ASP A 202 21.88 1.79 14.75
N VAL A 203 21.01 2.78 15.02
CA VAL A 203 21.12 4.11 14.45
C VAL A 203 20.69 5.15 15.48
N ASP A 204 21.59 6.11 15.73
CA ASP A 204 21.34 7.29 16.54
C ASP A 204 21.37 8.56 15.68
N GLU A 205 21.20 9.75 16.30
CA GLU A 205 21.25 11.04 15.59
C GLU A 205 22.58 11.23 14.85
N ASP A 206 23.71 10.94 15.50
CA ASP A 206 25.07 11.19 15.00
C ASP A 206 25.85 9.93 14.62
N THR A 207 25.38 8.75 15.00
CA THR A 207 26.11 7.49 14.84
C THR A 207 25.25 6.37 14.27
N LEU A 208 25.90 5.41 13.65
CA LEU A 208 25.29 4.14 13.25
C LEU A 208 26.23 3.00 13.60
N VAL A 209 25.66 1.84 13.91
CA VAL A 209 26.39 0.62 14.15
C VAL A 209 26.15 -0.34 13.00
N LEU A 210 27.25 -0.75 12.37
CA LEU A 210 27.26 -1.70 11.27
C LEU A 210 27.85 -3.02 11.74
N GLN A 211 27.08 -4.09 11.67
CA GLN A 211 27.55 -5.44 11.92
C GLN A 211 28.19 -6.01 10.65
N ASP A 212 29.44 -6.50 10.75
CA ASP A 212 30.09 -7.18 9.64
C ASP A 212 29.45 -8.56 9.42
N MET A 213 28.95 -8.78 8.19
CA MET A 213 28.30 -10.02 7.78
C MET A 213 29.22 -10.73 6.80
N HIS A 214 29.80 -11.83 7.22
CA HIS A 214 30.68 -12.61 6.33
C HIS A 214 29.87 -13.20 5.18
N HIS A 215 30.29 -12.89 3.96
CA HIS A 215 29.61 -13.33 2.73
C HIS A 215 29.38 -14.84 2.70
N GLN A 216 30.38 -15.62 3.09
CA GLN A 216 30.32 -17.08 3.06
C GLN A 216 29.26 -17.60 4.05
N ASP A 217 29.24 -17.06 5.25
CA ASP A 217 28.31 -17.49 6.30
C ASP A 217 26.85 -17.22 5.87
N LEU A 218 26.59 -16.05 5.25
CA LEU A 218 25.28 -15.72 4.70
C LEU A 218 24.87 -16.66 3.55
N MET A 219 25.80 -16.99 2.66
CA MET A 219 25.51 -17.83 1.49
C MET A 219 25.40 -19.31 1.82
N ASP A 220 26.05 -19.77 2.88
CA ASP A 220 26.03 -21.17 3.33
C ASP A 220 24.88 -21.46 4.31
N GLU A 221 24.09 -20.43 4.68
CA GLU A 221 22.96 -20.61 5.60
C GLU A 221 21.87 -21.45 4.95
N GLU A 222 21.68 -22.67 5.46
CA GLU A 222 20.66 -23.61 5.00
C GLU A 222 19.41 -23.52 5.87
N VAL A 223 18.26 -23.23 5.24
CA VAL A 223 16.97 -23.13 5.90
C VAL A 223 16.01 -24.11 5.26
N TRP A 224 15.63 -25.17 5.95
CA TRP A 224 14.75 -26.23 5.42
C TRP A 224 15.19 -26.80 4.08
N GLY A 225 16.48 -27.08 3.93
CA GLY A 225 17.06 -27.62 2.69
C GLY A 225 17.18 -26.58 1.56
N LEU A 226 16.91 -25.31 1.85
CA LEU A 226 17.09 -24.20 0.92
C LEU A 226 18.37 -23.43 1.27
N VAL A 227 19.23 -23.30 0.28
CA VAL A 227 20.44 -22.46 0.33
C VAL A 227 20.19 -21.23 -0.57
N PRO A 228 20.56 -20.03 -0.14
CA PRO A 228 20.46 -18.84 -0.97
C PRO A 228 21.21 -19.00 -2.30
N ARG A 229 20.62 -18.56 -3.40
CA ARG A 229 21.25 -18.58 -4.73
C ARG A 229 22.07 -17.34 -5.04
N ASP A 230 21.76 -16.26 -4.34
CA ASP A 230 22.43 -14.97 -4.47
C ASP A 230 22.40 -14.24 -3.13
N ILE A 231 23.19 -13.17 -3.05
CA ILE A 231 23.34 -12.38 -1.83
C ILE A 231 22.05 -11.71 -1.39
N TYR A 232 21.15 -11.37 -2.33
CA TYR A 232 19.89 -10.72 -2.01
C TYR A 232 18.92 -11.70 -1.32
N GLN A 233 18.92 -12.97 -1.75
CA GLN A 233 18.19 -14.03 -1.06
C GLN A 233 18.76 -14.30 0.31
N ALA A 234 20.09 -14.28 0.46
CA ALA A 234 20.77 -14.46 1.73
C ALA A 234 20.43 -13.36 2.74
N MET A 235 20.47 -12.10 2.32
CA MET A 235 20.05 -10.96 3.14
C MET A 235 18.56 -11.06 3.52
N ALA A 236 17.70 -11.47 2.57
CA ALA A 236 16.28 -11.67 2.85
C ALA A 236 16.05 -12.77 3.91
N LEU A 237 16.75 -13.90 3.82
CA LEU A 237 16.69 -14.97 4.83
C LEU A 237 17.18 -14.48 6.20
N ASN A 238 18.29 -13.74 6.25
CA ASN A 238 18.81 -13.17 7.49
C ASN A 238 17.76 -12.31 8.20
N LEU A 239 17.03 -11.46 7.46
CA LEU A 239 15.95 -10.65 8.04
C LEU A 239 14.74 -11.49 8.44
N LEU A 240 14.37 -12.49 7.65
CA LEU A 240 13.21 -13.35 7.91
C LEU A 240 13.40 -14.25 9.14
N LEU A 241 14.63 -14.63 9.44
CA LEU A 241 14.98 -15.47 10.57
C LEU A 241 15.26 -14.69 11.86
N ASP A 242 15.42 -13.37 11.77
CA ASP A 242 15.68 -12.50 12.91
C ASP A 242 14.35 -12.24 13.68
N PRO A 243 14.21 -12.73 14.93
CA PRO A 243 12.96 -12.56 15.71
C PRO A 243 12.70 -11.10 16.10
N GLU A 244 13.70 -10.22 16.06
CA GLU A 244 13.55 -8.79 16.35
C GLU A 244 13.00 -8.02 15.13
N VAL A 245 13.03 -8.62 13.93
CA VAL A 245 12.48 -8.02 12.71
C VAL A 245 11.03 -8.47 12.51
N HIS A 246 10.09 -7.62 12.91
CA HIS A 246 8.67 -7.96 12.93
C HIS A 246 7.95 -7.87 11.58
N LEU A 247 8.54 -7.18 10.60
CA LEU A 247 7.95 -7.01 9.26
C LEU A 247 9.05 -7.04 8.20
N VAL A 248 8.93 -7.99 7.27
CA VAL A 248 9.82 -8.09 6.10
C VAL A 248 8.97 -8.01 4.83
N ASN A 249 9.28 -7.05 3.97
CA ASN A 249 8.63 -6.92 2.66
C ASN A 249 9.56 -7.43 1.56
N LEU A 250 9.16 -8.50 0.87
CA LEU A 250 9.93 -9.10 -0.22
C LEU A 250 9.39 -8.63 -1.56
N THR A 251 10.17 -7.82 -2.27
CA THR A 251 9.86 -7.34 -3.62
C THR A 251 10.76 -8.02 -4.66
N GLY A 252 10.33 -8.06 -5.90
CA GLY A 252 11.12 -8.62 -7.00
C GLY A 252 10.26 -9.31 -8.06
N SER A 253 10.89 -9.71 -9.19
CA SER A 253 10.23 -10.35 -10.32
C SER A 253 9.57 -11.70 -9.97
N ALA A 254 8.65 -12.14 -10.81
CA ALA A 254 8.08 -13.48 -10.69
C ALA A 254 9.18 -14.54 -10.79
N GLY A 255 9.11 -15.60 -9.97
CA GLY A 255 10.12 -16.66 -9.95
C GLY A 255 11.41 -16.34 -9.16
N SER A 256 11.56 -15.17 -8.55
CA SER A 256 12.74 -14.82 -7.75
C SER A 256 12.84 -15.51 -6.37
N GLY A 257 11.96 -16.47 -6.06
CA GLY A 257 12.04 -17.25 -4.82
C GLY A 257 11.37 -16.65 -3.59
N LYS A 258 10.72 -15.46 -3.65
CA LYS A 258 10.13 -14.76 -2.50
C LYS A 258 9.26 -15.64 -1.60
N THR A 259 8.30 -16.31 -2.21
CA THR A 259 7.33 -17.13 -1.45
C THR A 259 7.99 -18.35 -0.80
N ILE A 260 8.92 -18.99 -1.49
CA ILE A 260 9.58 -20.18 -0.95
C ILE A 260 10.53 -19.83 0.20
N LEU A 261 11.25 -18.70 0.09
CA LEU A 261 12.09 -18.20 1.19
C LEU A 261 11.26 -17.86 2.42
N ALA A 262 10.13 -17.13 2.23
CA ALA A 262 9.23 -16.80 3.33
C ALA A 262 8.65 -18.06 4.00
N LEU A 263 8.24 -19.07 3.21
CA LEU A 263 7.72 -20.33 3.76
C LEU A 263 8.80 -21.11 4.51
N ALA A 264 10.02 -21.21 3.99
CA ALA A 264 11.12 -21.90 4.63
C ALA A 264 11.46 -21.25 5.99
N ALA A 265 11.58 -19.92 6.03
CA ALA A 265 11.78 -19.19 7.28
C ALA A 265 10.63 -19.39 8.27
N CYS A 266 9.37 -19.32 7.81
CA CYS A 266 8.20 -19.58 8.68
C CYS A 266 8.23 -20.98 9.29
N ILE A 267 8.60 -22.01 8.51
CA ILE A 267 8.69 -23.39 8.99
C ILE A 267 9.85 -23.51 9.97
N GLU A 268 11.02 -22.94 9.68
CA GLU A 268 12.17 -22.91 10.59
C GLU A 268 11.79 -22.31 11.94
N MET A 269 11.16 -21.13 11.93
CA MET A 269 10.79 -20.42 13.16
C MET A 269 9.64 -21.07 13.94
N THR A 270 8.84 -21.93 13.31
CA THR A 270 7.72 -22.60 14.01
C THR A 270 8.05 -24.03 14.41
N VAL A 271 8.74 -24.79 13.57
CA VAL A 271 8.97 -26.23 13.77
C VAL A 271 10.34 -26.50 14.41
N ALA A 272 11.40 -25.87 13.90
CA ALA A 272 12.76 -26.12 14.38
C ALA A 272 13.09 -25.25 15.59
N SER A 273 13.13 -23.94 15.44
CA SER A 273 13.49 -23.03 16.55
C SER A 273 12.37 -22.80 17.57
N LYS A 274 11.11 -23.06 17.18
CA LYS A 274 9.89 -22.86 18.02
C LYS A 274 9.77 -21.44 18.56
N ALA A 275 10.30 -20.44 17.84
CA ALA A 275 10.14 -19.03 18.15
C ALA A 275 8.66 -18.60 18.04
N TYR A 276 7.89 -19.22 17.14
CA TYR A 276 6.46 -19.00 16.95
C TYR A 276 5.67 -20.30 17.06
N ASN A 277 4.38 -20.18 17.42
CA ASN A 277 3.50 -21.34 17.64
C ASN A 277 2.74 -21.79 16.38
N ARG A 278 2.58 -20.91 15.40
CA ARG A 278 1.80 -21.20 14.17
C ARG A 278 2.15 -20.26 13.04
N ILE A 279 1.94 -20.76 11.82
CA ILE A 279 2.01 -19.98 10.59
C ILE A 279 0.59 -19.57 10.19
N ILE A 280 0.38 -18.32 9.84
CA ILE A 280 -0.87 -17.83 9.25
C ILE A 280 -0.53 -17.30 7.85
N ALA A 281 -1.07 -17.94 6.81
CA ALA A 281 -0.92 -17.48 5.44
C ALA A 281 -2.22 -16.83 4.97
N THR A 282 -2.11 -15.65 4.37
CA THR A 282 -3.24 -14.94 3.75
C THR A 282 -2.91 -14.61 2.31
N ARG A 283 -3.91 -14.64 1.45
CA ARG A 283 -3.79 -14.23 0.05
C ARG A 283 -4.94 -13.32 -0.30
N SER A 284 -4.69 -12.27 -1.07
CA SER A 284 -5.75 -11.49 -1.69
C SER A 284 -6.61 -12.39 -2.57
N THR A 285 -7.94 -12.28 -2.44
CA THR A 285 -8.91 -12.98 -3.29
C THR A 285 -9.19 -12.22 -4.60
N GLN A 286 -8.56 -11.07 -4.81
CA GLN A 286 -8.60 -10.42 -6.12
C GLN A 286 -7.91 -11.34 -7.12
N GLY A 287 -8.71 -11.84 -8.04
CA GLY A 287 -8.30 -12.84 -9.01
C GLY A 287 -7.14 -12.36 -9.86
N LEU A 288 -6.22 -13.25 -10.10
CA LEU A 288 -5.27 -13.21 -11.21
C LEU A 288 -5.99 -13.43 -12.57
N ASP A 289 -7.26 -13.03 -12.69
CA ASP A 289 -8.07 -13.32 -13.87
C ASP A 289 -7.67 -12.56 -15.14
N GLU A 290 -6.71 -11.63 -15.05
CA GLU A 290 -6.25 -10.90 -16.24
C GLU A 290 -4.85 -11.28 -16.74
N ASP A 291 -4.08 -12.14 -16.02
CA ASP A 291 -2.67 -12.42 -16.39
C ASP A 291 -2.26 -13.91 -16.40
N ILE A 292 -3.18 -14.83 -16.33
CA ILE A 292 -2.84 -16.22 -16.67
C ILE A 292 -3.04 -16.38 -18.18
N GLY A 293 -2.08 -15.84 -18.95
CA GLY A 293 -1.88 -16.29 -20.31
C GLY A 293 -1.76 -17.80 -20.32
N PHE A 294 -2.47 -18.40 -21.27
CA PHE A 294 -2.52 -19.80 -21.63
C PHE A 294 -1.36 -20.64 -21.08
N LEU A 295 -1.63 -21.44 -20.05
CA LEU A 295 -0.74 -22.50 -19.61
C LEU A 295 -0.92 -23.68 -20.56
N PRO A 296 0.09 -24.10 -21.33
CA PRO A 296 -0.01 -25.30 -22.14
C PRO A 296 0.00 -26.52 -21.22
N GLY A 297 -1.10 -27.21 -21.15
CA GLY A 297 -1.29 -28.46 -20.43
C GLY A 297 -2.73 -28.90 -20.57
N THR A 298 -2.93 -30.14 -20.98
CA THR A 298 -4.22 -30.82 -20.94
C THR A 298 -4.52 -31.20 -19.48
N GLU A 299 -5.78 -31.07 -19.05
CA GLU A 299 -6.31 -31.60 -17.80
C GLU A 299 -5.97 -33.08 -17.60
#